data_3ee97904d1de7c4c139772034a685647
#
_entry.id   3ee97904d1de7c4c139772034a685647
#
_cell.length_a   1.000
_cell.length_b   1.000
_cell.length_c   1.000
_cell.angle_alpha   90.00
_cell.angle_beta   90.00
_cell.angle_gamma   90.00
#
_symmetry.space_group_name_H-M   'P 1'
#
loop_
_entity.id
_entity.type
_entity.pdbx_description
1 polymer ?
#
loop_
_entity_poly.entity_id
_entity_poly.type
_entity_poly.pdbx_seq_one_letter_code
_entity_poly.pdbx_strand_id
1 'polypeptide(L)'
;VSRRRVVVTGLGLISPVGNNVADGWANLVAGKSGIANITKFDAANFTTRFAGEVKGFNIEDYIPGKEARHMDTFIHYGVAAGIQAMQDSGLEVTDENSERIGVVVGSGIGGLPMIEVTQTELLNRGPRRISPFFVPASIINMISGHLSIKFGIKGPNLAIVTACTTGLHCIGEASRLIEYGDADVMIAGGAESTVSPLGIGGFAAARALSQRNDDPATASRPWDKDRDGFVLGEGAGVMVLEEYEHAKARGAKIYAEVSGYGMSGDAYHMTAPVEDGDGARRCMLAALKNAGVNVDQVNYLNAHGTSTQLGDLAETTGIKRAFGDHAKNIVVNSTKSMTGHLLGGAGGLESVFTVLAVHNQISPPTINIFNQDPQCDLDYCANTAREMKIDIALKNSFGFGGTNGTLVFKRA
;
A
#
# COMPACT_ATOMS: atom_id res chain seq x y z
N VAL A 1 -22.58 14.66 -18.18
CA VAL A 1 -21.44 13.89 -18.71
C VAL A 1 -21.38 12.60 -17.88
N SER A 2 -21.49 11.44 -18.53
CA SER A 2 -21.33 10.15 -17.84
C SER A 2 -19.88 10.03 -17.36
N ARG A 3 -19.71 9.60 -16.11
CA ARG A 3 -18.40 9.33 -15.50
C ARG A 3 -17.65 8.28 -16.31
N ARG A 4 -16.41 8.54 -16.69
CA ARG A 4 -15.54 7.56 -17.37
C ARG A 4 -15.23 6.41 -16.41
N ARG A 5 -15.26 5.17 -16.90
CA ARG A 5 -14.89 3.98 -16.12
C ARG A 5 -13.37 3.85 -16.10
N VAL A 6 -12.85 3.38 -14.98
CA VAL A 6 -11.41 3.20 -14.77
C VAL A 6 -11.12 1.74 -14.45
N VAL A 7 -10.20 1.14 -15.16
CA VAL A 7 -9.81 -0.27 -14.99
C VAL A 7 -8.31 -0.42 -14.70
N VAL A 8 -7.96 -1.53 -14.09
CA VAL A 8 -6.57 -1.90 -13.79
C VAL A 8 -6.06 -2.82 -14.89
N THR A 9 -5.03 -2.38 -15.61
CA THR A 9 -4.45 -3.13 -16.73
C THR A 9 -3.04 -3.64 -16.48
N GLY A 10 -2.36 -3.16 -15.45
CA GLY A 10 -1.02 -3.62 -15.09
C GLY A 10 -0.76 -3.54 -13.61
N LEU A 11 0.03 -4.48 -13.09
CA LEU A 11 0.39 -4.61 -11.68
C LEU A 11 1.89 -4.78 -11.51
N GLY A 12 2.43 -4.19 -10.45
CA GLY A 12 3.81 -4.38 -10.03
C GLY A 12 3.95 -4.29 -8.51
N LEU A 13 4.87 -5.06 -7.94
CA LEU A 13 5.16 -5.01 -6.52
C LEU A 13 6.61 -5.39 -6.19
N ILE A 14 7.07 -4.83 -5.10
CA ILE A 14 8.27 -5.22 -4.36
C ILE A 14 7.83 -5.34 -2.90
N SER A 15 8.06 -6.49 -2.26
CA SER A 15 7.52 -6.72 -0.93
C SER A 15 8.35 -7.71 -0.11
N PRO A 16 8.12 -7.79 1.21
CA PRO A 16 8.74 -8.81 2.06
C PRO A 16 8.41 -10.26 1.67
N VAL A 17 7.33 -10.46 0.91
CA VAL A 17 6.86 -11.80 0.49
C VAL A 17 7.18 -12.12 -0.98
N GLY A 18 7.79 -11.21 -1.73
CA GLY A 18 8.22 -11.44 -3.10
C GLY A 18 8.50 -10.13 -3.83
N ASN A 19 9.34 -10.19 -4.86
CA ASN A 19 9.81 -9.05 -5.64
C ASN A 19 9.16 -8.96 -7.04
N ASN A 20 8.12 -9.72 -7.26
CA ASN A 20 7.25 -9.65 -8.43
C ASN A 20 5.84 -10.12 -8.05
N VAL A 21 4.88 -9.85 -8.92
CA VAL A 21 3.46 -10.15 -8.67
C VAL A 21 3.21 -11.65 -8.48
N ALA A 22 3.82 -12.51 -9.28
CA ALA A 22 3.58 -13.95 -9.25
C ALA A 22 4.06 -14.57 -7.91
N ASP A 23 5.30 -14.29 -7.51
CA ASP A 23 5.88 -14.80 -6.27
C ASP A 23 5.19 -14.20 -5.05
N GLY A 24 4.96 -12.88 -5.06
CA GLY A 24 4.27 -12.17 -3.98
C GLY A 24 2.87 -12.73 -3.74
N TRP A 25 2.09 -12.95 -4.78
CA TRP A 25 0.75 -13.53 -4.68
C TRP A 25 0.78 -14.98 -4.19
N ALA A 26 1.63 -15.81 -4.77
CA ALA A 26 1.75 -17.22 -4.38
C ALA A 26 2.12 -17.36 -2.89
N ASN A 27 3.10 -16.59 -2.41
CA ASN A 27 3.51 -16.61 -1.02
C ASN A 27 2.43 -16.04 -0.09
N LEU A 28 1.71 -15.01 -0.53
CA LEU A 28 0.62 -14.42 0.23
C LEU A 28 -0.53 -15.43 0.44
N VAL A 29 -0.98 -16.09 -0.63
CA VAL A 29 -2.03 -17.12 -0.57
C VAL A 29 -1.58 -18.32 0.28
N ALA A 30 -0.31 -18.67 0.22
CA ALA A 30 0.27 -19.73 1.05
C ALA A 30 0.43 -19.35 2.53
N GLY A 31 0.10 -18.11 2.92
CA GLY A 31 0.24 -17.64 4.31
C GLY A 31 1.69 -17.54 4.80
N LYS A 32 2.63 -17.28 3.91
CA LYS A 32 4.05 -17.15 4.28
C LYS A 32 4.34 -15.77 4.87
N SER A 33 4.91 -15.72 6.07
CA SER A 33 5.39 -14.48 6.67
C SER A 33 6.66 -14.00 5.98
N GLY A 34 6.71 -12.69 5.66
CA GLY A 34 7.92 -12.00 5.22
C GLY A 34 8.67 -11.29 6.35
N ILE A 35 8.22 -11.46 7.61
CA ILE A 35 8.78 -10.79 8.78
C ILE A 35 9.90 -11.64 9.39
N ALA A 36 11.05 -11.01 9.64
CA ALA A 36 12.24 -11.64 10.22
C ALA A 36 13.07 -10.60 10.98
N ASN A 37 14.14 -11.05 11.62
CA ASN A 37 15.08 -10.15 12.28
C ASN A 37 15.67 -9.15 11.30
N ILE A 38 15.87 -7.92 11.76
CA ILE A 38 16.47 -6.84 10.97
C ILE A 38 17.92 -7.23 10.60
N THR A 39 18.26 -7.04 9.33
CA THR A 39 19.61 -7.30 8.79
C THR A 39 20.32 -6.04 8.30
N LYS A 40 19.58 -4.95 8.09
CA LYS A 40 20.08 -3.70 7.48
C LYS A 40 20.98 -2.88 8.41
N PHE A 41 20.82 -3.05 9.72
CA PHE A 41 21.64 -2.38 10.75
C PHE A 41 21.66 -3.22 12.04
N ASP A 42 22.57 -2.91 12.95
CA ASP A 42 22.62 -3.55 14.27
C ASP A 42 21.45 -3.05 15.13
N ALA A 43 20.47 -3.92 15.33
CA ALA A 43 19.28 -3.64 16.10
C ALA A 43 19.36 -4.10 17.58
N ALA A 44 20.52 -4.55 18.07
CA ALA A 44 20.66 -5.17 19.40
C ALA A 44 20.15 -4.27 20.53
N ASN A 45 20.31 -2.96 20.41
CA ASN A 45 19.91 -1.98 21.43
C ASN A 45 18.47 -1.46 21.26
N PHE A 46 17.72 -1.94 20.25
CA PHE A 46 16.34 -1.54 20.01
C PHE A 46 15.36 -2.48 20.71
N THR A 47 14.24 -1.93 21.16
CA THR A 47 13.15 -2.73 21.76
C THR A 47 12.43 -3.60 20.76
N THR A 48 12.45 -3.24 19.47
CA THR A 48 11.98 -4.04 18.34
C THR A 48 13.16 -4.33 17.42
N ARG A 49 13.43 -5.62 17.15
CA ARG A 49 14.60 -6.08 16.40
C ARG A 49 14.24 -6.86 15.12
N PHE A 50 13.01 -6.74 14.66
CA PHE A 50 12.48 -7.41 13.47
C PHE A 50 11.64 -6.45 12.63
N ALA A 51 11.49 -6.78 11.35
CA ALA A 51 10.72 -6.01 10.38
C ALA A 51 10.37 -6.89 9.17
N GLY A 52 9.47 -6.39 8.32
CA GLY A 52 9.25 -6.93 6.98
C GLY A 52 10.22 -6.29 5.98
N GLU A 53 11.45 -6.77 5.93
CA GLU A 53 12.45 -6.32 4.96
C GLU A 53 12.21 -6.97 3.59
N VAL A 54 12.48 -6.22 2.53
CA VAL A 54 12.61 -6.75 1.16
C VAL A 54 13.90 -7.58 1.07
N LYS A 55 13.82 -8.77 0.48
CA LYS A 55 14.92 -9.73 0.39
C LYS A 55 15.23 -10.06 -1.06
N GLY A 56 16.51 -10.18 -1.39
CA GLY A 56 16.95 -10.61 -2.72
C GLY A 56 16.58 -9.66 -3.86
N PHE A 57 16.33 -8.39 -3.56
CA PHE A 57 16.03 -7.36 -4.54
C PHE A 57 17.32 -6.75 -5.10
N ASN A 58 17.38 -6.63 -6.42
CA ASN A 58 18.48 -5.95 -7.12
C ASN A 58 17.90 -4.89 -8.06
N ILE A 59 18.17 -3.61 -7.79
CA ILE A 59 17.70 -2.50 -8.63
C ILE A 59 18.30 -2.55 -10.04
N GLU A 60 19.47 -3.15 -10.22
CA GLU A 60 20.14 -3.23 -11.52
C GLU A 60 19.38 -4.12 -12.52
N ASP A 61 18.43 -4.92 -12.06
CA ASP A 61 17.51 -5.65 -12.94
C ASP A 61 16.51 -4.71 -13.66
N TYR A 62 16.39 -3.45 -13.21
CA TYR A 62 15.41 -2.48 -13.69
C TYR A 62 16.04 -1.22 -14.28
N ILE A 63 17.08 -0.70 -13.66
CA ILE A 63 17.77 0.53 -14.06
C ILE A 63 19.30 0.40 -13.87
N PRO A 64 20.12 1.14 -14.65
CA PRO A 64 21.56 1.10 -14.50
C PRO A 64 22.03 1.48 -13.09
N GLY A 65 22.97 0.75 -12.51
CA GLY A 65 23.49 1.01 -11.17
C GLY A 65 24.08 2.42 -11.00
N LYS A 66 24.56 3.04 -12.08
CA LYS A 66 25.01 4.44 -12.08
C LYS A 66 23.90 5.42 -11.74
N GLU A 67 22.70 5.19 -12.25
CA GLU A 67 21.50 5.99 -11.95
C GLU A 67 20.98 5.68 -10.55
N ALA A 68 20.88 4.40 -10.20
CA ALA A 68 20.37 3.93 -8.92
C ALA A 68 21.11 4.52 -7.72
N ARG A 69 22.43 4.78 -7.83
CA ARG A 69 23.23 5.38 -6.76
C ARG A 69 22.79 6.79 -6.34
N HIS A 70 21.99 7.46 -7.15
CA HIS A 70 21.49 8.81 -6.90
C HIS A 70 20.04 8.80 -6.39
N MET A 71 19.55 7.67 -5.86
CA MET A 71 18.19 7.46 -5.38
C MET A 71 18.22 6.76 -4.03
N ASP A 72 17.38 7.20 -3.09
CA ASP A 72 17.10 6.42 -1.88
C ASP A 72 16.33 5.14 -2.25
N THR A 73 16.37 4.15 -1.38
CA THR A 73 15.77 2.83 -1.61
C THR A 73 14.27 2.87 -1.84
N PHE A 74 13.53 3.83 -1.24
CA PHE A 74 12.09 3.93 -1.52
C PHE A 74 11.81 4.24 -3.00
N ILE A 75 12.70 5.01 -3.65
CA ILE A 75 12.62 5.29 -5.09
C ILE A 75 12.92 4.02 -5.88
N HIS A 76 13.92 3.23 -5.48
CA HIS A 76 14.21 1.93 -6.11
C HIS A 76 12.98 1.04 -6.14
N TYR A 77 12.31 0.88 -5.01
CA TYR A 77 11.13 0.02 -4.91
C TYR A 77 9.97 0.55 -5.77
N GLY A 78 9.69 1.84 -5.69
CA GLY A 78 8.62 2.47 -6.47
C GLY A 78 8.86 2.43 -7.98
N VAL A 79 10.08 2.70 -8.42
CA VAL A 79 10.47 2.64 -9.85
C VAL A 79 10.41 1.19 -10.35
N ALA A 80 10.94 0.23 -9.62
CA ALA A 80 10.90 -1.19 -10.00
C ALA A 80 9.46 -1.70 -10.13
N ALA A 81 8.61 -1.41 -9.14
CA ALA A 81 7.19 -1.79 -9.20
C ALA A 81 6.46 -1.08 -10.36
N GLY A 82 6.76 0.19 -10.62
CA GLY A 82 6.20 0.93 -11.75
C GLY A 82 6.61 0.35 -13.10
N ILE A 83 7.87 -0.07 -13.25
CA ILE A 83 8.35 -0.76 -14.46
C ILE A 83 7.63 -2.09 -14.66
N GLN A 84 7.47 -2.90 -13.59
CA GLN A 84 6.69 -4.15 -13.65
C GLN A 84 5.25 -3.88 -14.11
N ALA A 85 4.60 -2.87 -13.54
CA ALA A 85 3.22 -2.54 -13.88
C ALA A 85 3.07 -2.11 -15.35
N MET A 86 4.01 -1.31 -15.87
CA MET A 86 4.03 -0.91 -17.27
C MET A 86 4.25 -2.10 -18.20
N GLN A 87 5.19 -2.98 -17.87
CA GLN A 87 5.43 -4.22 -18.64
C GLN A 87 4.22 -5.14 -18.65
N ASP A 88 3.59 -5.35 -17.50
CA ASP A 88 2.39 -6.17 -17.37
C ASP A 88 1.20 -5.60 -18.15
N SER A 89 1.06 -4.29 -18.20
CA SER A 89 0.00 -3.60 -18.93
C SER A 89 0.11 -3.73 -20.47
N GLY A 90 1.31 -3.98 -20.96
CA GLY A 90 1.60 -3.96 -22.39
C GLY A 90 1.36 -2.60 -23.06
N LEU A 91 1.30 -1.51 -22.27
CA LEU A 91 1.10 -0.17 -22.78
C LEU A 91 2.40 0.36 -23.39
N GLU A 92 2.32 0.81 -24.63
CA GLU A 92 3.40 1.53 -25.31
C GLU A 92 3.17 3.03 -25.22
N VAL A 93 4.20 3.77 -24.80
CA VAL A 93 4.18 5.23 -24.77
C VAL A 93 4.72 5.75 -26.09
N THR A 94 3.95 6.60 -26.75
CA THR A 94 4.27 7.22 -28.03
C THR A 94 4.19 8.74 -27.94
N ASP A 95 4.70 9.47 -28.91
CA ASP A 95 4.55 10.92 -28.94
C ASP A 95 3.08 11.37 -28.96
N GLU A 96 2.20 10.54 -29.54
CA GLU A 96 0.77 10.86 -29.68
C GLU A 96 0.01 10.70 -28.35
N ASN A 97 0.38 9.73 -27.50
CA ASN A 97 -0.33 9.43 -26.27
C ASN A 97 0.40 9.94 -24.99
N SER A 98 1.66 10.33 -25.08
CA SER A 98 2.51 10.68 -23.94
C SER A 98 1.93 11.75 -23.01
N GLU A 99 1.22 12.75 -23.57
CA GLU A 99 0.57 13.81 -22.80
C GLU A 99 -0.73 13.37 -22.10
N ARG A 100 -1.26 12.19 -22.48
CA ARG A 100 -2.45 11.58 -21.88
C ARG A 100 -2.14 10.52 -20.84
N ILE A 101 -0.87 10.25 -20.56
CA ILE A 101 -0.40 9.29 -19.56
C ILE A 101 0.27 10.06 -18.43
N GLY A 102 -0.15 9.81 -17.20
CA GLY A 102 0.41 10.45 -16.01
C GLY A 102 0.92 9.47 -14.98
N VAL A 103 1.52 10.01 -13.91
CA VAL A 103 2.07 9.25 -12.79
C VAL A 103 1.71 9.93 -11.48
N VAL A 104 1.23 9.15 -10.51
CA VAL A 104 1.08 9.57 -9.12
C VAL A 104 1.47 8.43 -8.18
N VAL A 105 2.71 8.45 -7.73
CA VAL A 105 3.25 7.48 -6.77
C VAL A 105 3.82 8.24 -5.58
N GLY A 106 3.35 7.93 -4.39
CA GLY A 106 3.73 8.60 -3.15
C GLY A 106 4.55 7.75 -2.22
N SER A 107 5.01 8.37 -1.15
CA SER A 107 5.66 7.74 0.01
C SER A 107 5.25 8.50 1.27
N GLY A 108 5.20 7.83 2.42
CA GLY A 108 4.82 8.49 3.67
C GLY A 108 5.93 9.35 4.25
N ILE A 109 7.15 8.84 4.26
CA ILE A 109 8.33 9.52 4.85
C ILE A 109 9.40 9.82 3.78
N GLY A 110 9.47 9.03 2.72
CA GLY A 110 10.44 9.22 1.66
C GLY A 110 11.86 8.79 2.04
N GLY A 111 12.86 9.60 1.71
CA GLY A 111 14.28 9.26 1.81
C GLY A 111 14.89 9.31 3.21
N LEU A 112 14.21 8.76 4.22
CA LEU A 112 14.71 8.75 5.60
C LEU A 112 16.10 8.14 5.74
N PRO A 113 16.43 6.96 5.17
CA PRO A 113 17.78 6.42 5.24
C PRO A 113 18.85 7.33 4.62
N MET A 114 18.56 7.97 3.51
CA MET A 114 19.45 8.93 2.87
C MET A 114 19.68 10.17 3.75
N ILE A 115 18.64 10.63 4.43
CA ILE A 115 18.73 11.75 5.38
C ILE A 115 19.62 11.37 6.57
N GLU A 116 19.45 10.18 7.15
CA GLU A 116 20.28 9.66 8.25
C GLU A 116 21.77 9.62 7.87
N VAL A 117 22.09 9.02 6.74
CA VAL A 117 23.46 8.90 6.23
C VAL A 117 24.06 10.27 5.95
N THR A 118 23.32 11.14 5.26
CA THR A 118 23.80 12.50 4.91
C THR A 118 24.03 13.36 6.15
N GLN A 119 23.14 13.25 7.16
CA GLN A 119 23.32 13.97 8.42
C GLN A 119 24.60 13.50 9.16
N THR A 120 24.85 12.20 9.16
CA THR A 120 26.07 11.62 9.74
C THR A 120 27.33 12.12 9.02
N GLU A 121 27.32 12.15 7.70
CA GLU A 121 28.44 12.70 6.88
C GLU A 121 28.65 14.19 7.15
N LEU A 122 27.56 14.96 7.24
CA LEU A 122 27.64 16.40 7.56
C LEU A 122 28.32 16.65 8.91
N LEU A 123 27.93 15.91 9.94
CA LEU A 123 28.48 16.07 11.31
C LEU A 123 29.96 15.64 11.38
N ASN A 124 30.32 14.55 10.71
CA ASN A 124 31.65 13.97 10.82
C ASN A 124 32.67 14.61 9.84
N ARG A 125 32.22 15.10 8.68
CA ARG A 125 33.11 15.46 7.58
C ARG A 125 32.83 16.85 6.98
N GLY A 126 31.80 17.54 7.48
CA GLY A 126 31.42 18.89 7.08
C GLY A 126 30.62 18.98 5.78
N PRO A 127 30.12 20.18 5.43
CA PRO A 127 29.12 20.38 4.37
C PRO A 127 29.63 20.06 2.96
N ARG A 128 30.93 20.07 2.73
CA ARG A 128 31.51 19.74 1.40
C ARG A 128 31.35 18.26 1.02
N ARG A 129 30.90 17.41 1.94
CA ARG A 129 30.69 15.99 1.71
C ARG A 129 29.24 15.64 1.38
N ILE A 130 28.32 16.59 1.47
CA ILE A 130 26.94 16.39 1.04
C ILE A 130 26.92 16.14 -0.47
N SER A 131 26.26 15.07 -0.88
CA SER A 131 26.09 14.73 -2.29
C SER A 131 25.24 15.80 -3.00
N PRO A 132 25.60 16.23 -4.23
CA PRO A 132 24.74 17.10 -5.03
C PRO A 132 23.41 16.45 -5.40
N PHE A 133 23.30 15.12 -5.26
CA PHE A 133 22.08 14.35 -5.49
C PHE A 133 21.23 14.16 -4.23
N PHE A 134 21.65 14.65 -3.06
CA PHE A 134 20.94 14.43 -1.80
C PHE A 134 19.46 14.84 -1.88
N VAL A 135 19.17 16.03 -2.38
CA VAL A 135 17.79 16.51 -2.48
C VAL A 135 16.96 15.63 -3.42
N PRO A 136 17.33 15.44 -4.70
CA PRO A 136 16.54 14.58 -5.60
C PRO A 136 16.51 13.11 -5.18
N ALA A 137 17.51 12.62 -4.42
CA ALA A 137 17.49 11.26 -3.89
C ALA A 137 16.49 11.06 -2.73
N SER A 138 16.07 12.15 -2.07
CA SER A 138 15.29 12.08 -0.84
C SER A 138 13.83 12.52 -0.96
N ILE A 139 13.50 13.38 -1.93
CA ILE A 139 12.15 13.95 -2.04
C ILE A 139 11.16 12.98 -2.66
N ILE A 140 9.93 13.01 -2.14
CA ILE A 140 8.93 11.96 -2.36
C ILE A 140 8.44 11.87 -3.81
N ASN A 141 8.34 13.00 -4.51
CA ASN A 141 7.84 13.05 -5.89
C ASN A 141 8.79 12.42 -6.92
N MET A 142 9.98 11.99 -6.51
CA MET A 142 10.97 11.49 -7.48
C MET A 142 10.71 10.09 -8.00
N ILE A 143 9.86 9.29 -7.35
CA ILE A 143 9.37 8.05 -7.99
C ILE A 143 8.62 8.41 -9.27
N SER A 144 7.65 9.31 -9.17
CA SER A 144 6.88 9.81 -10.33
C SER A 144 7.78 10.48 -11.37
N GLY A 145 8.74 11.29 -10.92
CA GLY A 145 9.71 11.93 -11.80
C GLY A 145 10.55 10.94 -12.60
N HIS A 146 11.12 9.93 -11.95
CA HIS A 146 11.93 8.90 -12.62
C HIS A 146 11.13 8.03 -13.59
N LEU A 147 9.90 7.62 -13.22
CA LEU A 147 9.02 6.88 -14.12
C LEU A 147 8.63 7.72 -15.35
N SER A 148 8.31 9.00 -15.14
CA SER A 148 8.02 9.95 -16.22
C SER A 148 9.19 10.08 -17.19
N ILE A 149 10.39 10.30 -16.69
CA ILE A 149 11.62 10.41 -17.51
C ILE A 149 11.89 9.09 -18.25
N LYS A 150 11.81 7.97 -17.56
CA LYS A 150 12.11 6.66 -18.15
C LYS A 150 11.22 6.30 -19.32
N PHE A 151 9.93 6.58 -19.22
CA PHE A 151 8.94 6.20 -20.23
C PHE A 151 8.54 7.35 -21.18
N GLY A 152 9.04 8.57 -20.97
CA GLY A 152 8.64 9.72 -21.77
C GLY A 152 7.22 10.18 -21.52
N ILE A 153 6.68 9.98 -20.31
CA ILE A 153 5.34 10.33 -19.89
C ILE A 153 5.26 11.83 -19.62
N LYS A 154 4.31 12.53 -20.23
CA LYS A 154 4.18 14.00 -20.18
C LYS A 154 2.87 14.49 -19.61
N GLY A 155 1.98 13.60 -19.19
CA GLY A 155 0.72 13.92 -18.50
C GLY A 155 0.94 14.33 -17.03
N PRO A 156 -0.11 14.32 -16.19
CA PRO A 156 -0.02 14.72 -14.78
C PRO A 156 1.09 13.96 -14.05
N ASN A 157 1.94 14.69 -13.30
CA ASN A 157 3.10 14.14 -12.57
C ASN A 157 3.04 14.65 -11.14
N LEU A 158 2.60 13.80 -10.21
CA LEU A 158 2.28 14.17 -8.83
C LEU A 158 2.86 13.16 -7.83
N ALA A 159 2.88 13.54 -6.57
CA ALA A 159 2.99 12.66 -5.42
C ALA A 159 2.04 13.15 -4.33
N ILE A 160 1.42 12.21 -3.63
CA ILE A 160 0.56 12.48 -2.47
C ILE A 160 1.28 11.95 -1.22
N VAL A 161 1.13 12.67 -0.11
CA VAL A 161 1.69 12.28 1.19
C VAL A 161 0.59 12.40 2.24
N THR A 162 0.07 11.26 2.68
CA THR A 162 -0.99 11.14 3.69
C THR A 162 -0.70 9.98 4.64
N ALA A 163 0.55 9.92 5.12
CA ALA A 163 1.02 8.88 6.03
C ALA A 163 0.68 7.47 5.51
N CYS A 164 0.05 6.63 6.33
CA CYS A 164 -0.27 5.23 5.96
C CYS A 164 -1.36 5.11 4.88
N THR A 165 -2.03 6.19 4.49
CA THR A 165 -3.07 6.22 3.46
C THR A 165 -2.53 6.64 2.08
N THR A 166 -1.28 7.06 2.03
CA THR A 166 -0.61 7.62 0.83
C THR A 166 -0.88 6.82 -0.46
N GLY A 167 -0.52 5.56 -0.50
CA GLY A 167 -0.63 4.75 -1.72
C GLY A 167 -2.08 4.55 -2.18
N LEU A 168 -3.01 4.42 -1.24
CA LEU A 168 -4.44 4.35 -1.54
C LEU A 168 -4.95 5.68 -2.12
N HIS A 169 -4.58 6.81 -1.51
CA HIS A 169 -4.95 8.13 -2.02
C HIS A 169 -4.35 8.40 -3.39
N CYS A 170 -3.11 7.96 -3.66
CA CYS A 170 -2.51 8.06 -5.00
C CYS A 170 -3.36 7.33 -6.05
N ILE A 171 -3.82 6.11 -5.76
CA ILE A 171 -4.69 5.34 -6.67
C ILE A 171 -6.06 6.02 -6.84
N GLY A 172 -6.65 6.49 -5.75
CA GLY A 172 -7.95 7.19 -5.79
C GLY A 172 -7.91 8.48 -6.59
N GLU A 173 -6.92 9.33 -6.37
CA GLU A 173 -6.78 10.58 -7.13
C GLU A 173 -6.38 10.33 -8.58
N ALA A 174 -5.57 9.31 -8.87
CA ALA A 174 -5.28 8.88 -10.23
C ALA A 174 -6.55 8.46 -10.99
N SER A 175 -7.44 7.69 -10.31
CA SER A 175 -8.71 7.31 -10.92
C SER A 175 -9.57 8.54 -11.23
N ARG A 176 -9.60 9.54 -10.36
CA ARG A 176 -10.31 10.80 -10.59
C ARG A 176 -9.76 11.58 -11.78
N LEU A 177 -8.44 11.68 -11.93
CA LEU A 177 -7.84 12.34 -13.08
C LEU A 177 -8.28 11.69 -14.40
N ILE A 178 -8.42 10.36 -14.42
CA ILE A 178 -8.98 9.65 -15.58
C ILE A 178 -10.48 9.93 -15.73
N GLU A 179 -11.24 9.84 -14.65
CA GLU A 179 -12.70 10.09 -14.66
C GLU A 179 -13.07 11.48 -15.17
N TYR A 180 -12.30 12.50 -14.78
CA TYR A 180 -12.48 13.88 -15.23
C TYR A 180 -11.94 14.16 -16.64
N GLY A 181 -11.12 13.26 -17.20
CA GLY A 181 -10.57 13.37 -18.55
C GLY A 181 -9.24 14.12 -18.63
N ASP A 182 -8.56 14.37 -17.50
CA ASP A 182 -7.22 14.99 -17.50
C ASP A 182 -6.16 14.01 -18.04
N ALA A 183 -6.38 12.71 -17.88
CA ALA A 183 -5.55 11.64 -18.42
C ALA A 183 -6.40 10.49 -18.95
N ASP A 184 -5.82 9.62 -19.79
CA ASP A 184 -6.43 8.36 -20.20
C ASP A 184 -5.80 7.17 -19.46
N VAL A 185 -4.56 7.34 -19.02
CA VAL A 185 -3.80 6.34 -18.25
C VAL A 185 -3.05 7.01 -17.11
N MET A 186 -3.03 6.37 -15.95
CA MET A 186 -2.25 6.81 -14.79
C MET A 186 -1.47 5.62 -14.20
N ILE A 187 -0.19 5.81 -13.94
CA ILE A 187 0.62 4.92 -13.10
C ILE A 187 0.44 5.40 -11.67
N ALA A 188 -0.05 4.55 -10.78
CA ALA A 188 -0.42 4.98 -9.43
C ALA A 188 -0.05 3.94 -8.36
N GLY A 189 0.31 4.43 -7.18
CA GLY A 189 0.61 3.57 -6.05
C GLY A 189 1.43 4.26 -4.97
N GLY A 190 2.18 3.46 -4.22
CA GLY A 190 3.04 3.96 -3.15
C GLY A 190 4.24 3.05 -2.88
N ALA A 191 5.25 3.65 -2.28
CA ALA A 191 6.47 2.96 -1.86
C ALA A 191 6.97 3.50 -0.52
N GLU A 192 7.69 2.68 0.22
CA GLU A 192 8.33 3.09 1.47
C GLU A 192 9.58 2.25 1.74
N SER A 193 10.60 2.87 2.33
CA SER A 193 11.79 2.17 2.81
C SER A 193 12.30 2.84 4.09
N THR A 194 11.63 2.57 5.21
CA THR A 194 11.91 3.20 6.51
C THR A 194 12.37 2.20 7.57
N VAL A 195 12.79 0.99 7.17
CA VAL A 195 13.48 0.04 8.05
C VAL A 195 14.91 0.54 8.25
N SER A 196 15.07 1.47 9.16
CA SER A 196 16.29 2.19 9.49
C SER A 196 16.35 2.49 11.00
N PRO A 197 17.48 2.91 11.54
CA PRO A 197 17.59 3.28 12.96
C PRO A 197 16.55 4.33 13.40
N LEU A 198 16.38 5.42 12.64
CA LEU A 198 15.36 6.44 12.98
C LEU A 198 13.93 5.94 12.75
N GLY A 199 13.69 5.15 11.73
CA GLY A 199 12.37 4.57 11.46
C GLY A 199 11.93 3.65 12.59
N ILE A 200 12.73 2.64 12.92
CA ILE A 200 12.46 1.71 14.03
C ILE A 200 12.46 2.45 15.37
N GLY A 201 13.47 3.30 15.62
CA GLY A 201 13.58 4.05 16.88
C GLY A 201 12.42 5.02 17.09
N GLY A 202 11.97 5.72 16.05
CA GLY A 202 10.87 6.68 16.13
C GLY A 202 9.54 6.01 16.47
N PHE A 203 9.18 4.93 15.76
CA PHE A 203 7.94 4.19 16.08
C PHE A 203 8.03 3.41 17.40
N ALA A 204 9.21 2.92 17.78
CA ALA A 204 9.42 2.32 19.10
C ALA A 204 9.24 3.36 20.24
N ALA A 205 9.78 4.55 20.06
CA ALA A 205 9.58 5.66 21.02
C ALA A 205 8.11 6.05 21.19
N ALA A 206 7.33 5.97 20.10
CA ALA A 206 5.88 6.15 20.10
C ALA A 206 5.10 4.95 20.69
N ARG A 207 5.80 3.88 21.07
CA ARG A 207 5.21 2.62 21.57
C ARG A 207 4.20 1.98 20.58
N ALA A 208 4.46 2.14 19.28
CA ALA A 208 3.58 1.67 18.23
C ALA A 208 3.96 0.28 17.70
N LEU A 209 5.20 -0.16 17.92
CA LEU A 209 5.73 -1.43 17.38
C LEU A 209 5.53 -2.60 18.33
N SER A 210 5.27 -3.77 17.75
CA SER A 210 5.37 -5.05 18.45
C SER A 210 6.78 -5.29 18.98
N GLN A 211 6.89 -5.88 20.17
CA GLN A 211 8.14 -6.25 20.80
C GLN A 211 8.34 -7.77 20.91
N ARG A 212 7.63 -8.55 20.09
CA ARG A 212 7.70 -10.02 20.07
C ARG A 212 8.98 -10.50 19.37
N ASN A 213 10.13 -10.15 19.93
CA ASN A 213 11.45 -10.45 19.38
C ASN A 213 11.78 -11.95 19.37
N ASP A 214 11.15 -12.74 20.22
CA ASP A 214 11.41 -14.19 20.33
C ASP A 214 10.76 -14.98 19.17
N ASP A 215 9.73 -14.42 18.54
CA ASP A 215 9.05 -15.04 17.42
C ASP A 215 8.54 -13.97 16.42
N PRO A 216 9.46 -13.39 15.62
CA PRO A 216 9.12 -12.31 14.68
C PRO A 216 8.03 -12.66 13.67
N ALA A 217 8.02 -13.90 13.17
CA ALA A 217 7.08 -14.36 12.16
C ALA A 217 5.61 -14.32 12.64
N THR A 218 5.38 -14.39 13.95
CA THR A 218 4.04 -14.31 14.56
C THR A 218 3.72 -12.96 15.19
N ALA A 219 4.60 -11.97 15.05
CA ALA A 219 4.44 -10.67 15.71
C ALA A 219 3.29 -9.85 15.14
N SER A 220 3.11 -9.82 13.81
CA SER A 220 1.96 -9.19 13.18
C SER A 220 0.76 -10.14 13.20
N ARG A 221 -0.20 -9.83 14.05
CA ARG A 221 -1.37 -10.68 14.33
C ARG A 221 -2.67 -9.88 14.45
N PRO A 222 -3.11 -9.24 13.35
CA PRO A 222 -4.34 -8.44 13.39
C PRO A 222 -5.52 -9.23 13.98
N TRP A 223 -6.27 -8.59 14.88
CA TRP A 223 -7.45 -9.14 15.59
C TRP A 223 -7.18 -10.33 16.51
N ASP A 224 -5.94 -10.76 16.65
CA ASP A 224 -5.58 -11.68 17.73
C ASP A 224 -5.58 -10.94 19.08
N LYS A 225 -6.02 -11.61 20.13
CA LYS A 225 -6.12 -11.05 21.48
C LYS A 225 -4.77 -10.59 22.03
N ASP A 226 -3.68 -11.27 21.64
CA ASP A 226 -2.33 -11.00 22.15
C ASP A 226 -1.50 -10.10 21.22
N ARG A 227 -2.15 -9.37 20.30
CA ARG A 227 -1.49 -8.35 19.47
C ARG A 227 -0.94 -7.22 20.32
N ASP A 228 0.26 -6.75 20.01
CA ASP A 228 1.00 -5.78 20.82
C ASP A 228 1.58 -4.59 20.06
N GLY A 229 1.15 -4.37 18.82
CA GLY A 229 1.62 -3.29 17.96
C GLY A 229 1.88 -3.76 16.53
N PHE A 230 2.14 -2.82 15.63
CA PHE A 230 2.42 -3.17 14.25
C PHE A 230 3.89 -3.60 14.04
N VAL A 231 4.16 -4.26 12.94
CA VAL A 231 5.50 -4.57 12.46
C VAL A 231 5.80 -3.67 11.29
N LEU A 232 6.91 -2.93 11.33
CA LEU A 232 7.32 -2.09 10.21
C LEU A 232 7.73 -2.94 9.01
N GLY A 233 7.24 -2.61 7.83
CA GLY A 233 7.61 -3.23 6.56
C GLY A 233 8.09 -2.20 5.55
N GLU A 234 8.57 -2.68 4.41
CA GLU A 234 9.03 -1.86 3.30
C GLU A 234 8.67 -2.49 1.96
N GLY A 235 8.72 -1.71 0.89
CA GLY A 235 8.43 -2.15 -0.46
C GLY A 235 7.59 -1.15 -1.24
N ALA A 236 6.90 -1.64 -2.27
CA ALA A 236 6.05 -0.84 -3.14
C ALA A 236 4.91 -1.68 -3.74
N GLY A 237 3.82 -1.02 -4.04
CA GLY A 237 2.78 -1.55 -4.93
C GLY A 237 2.34 -0.45 -5.88
N VAL A 238 2.37 -0.76 -7.16
CA VAL A 238 2.05 0.17 -8.26
C VAL A 238 1.16 -0.52 -9.27
N MET A 239 0.21 0.21 -9.82
CA MET A 239 -0.68 -0.30 -10.86
C MET A 239 -0.81 0.71 -12.00
N VAL A 240 -1.15 0.22 -13.18
CA VAL A 240 -1.58 1.02 -14.32
C VAL A 240 -3.10 1.07 -14.28
N LEU A 241 -3.63 2.29 -14.14
CA LEU A 241 -5.06 2.59 -14.27
C LEU A 241 -5.30 3.14 -15.68
N GLU A 242 -6.40 2.73 -16.28
CA GLU A 242 -6.69 3.07 -17.67
C GLU A 242 -8.18 3.31 -17.87
N GLU A 243 -8.52 4.26 -18.72
CA GLU A 243 -9.91 4.46 -19.14
C GLU A 243 -10.41 3.19 -19.87
N TYR A 244 -11.62 2.77 -19.55
CA TYR A 244 -12.17 1.47 -19.98
C TYR A 244 -12.23 1.29 -21.49
N GLU A 245 -12.75 2.29 -22.23
CA GLU A 245 -12.85 2.17 -23.69
C GLU A 245 -11.48 2.23 -24.37
N HIS A 246 -10.53 3.01 -23.79
CA HIS A 246 -9.13 3.02 -24.21
C HIS A 246 -8.50 1.64 -24.03
N ALA A 247 -8.67 1.01 -22.86
CA ALA A 247 -8.16 -0.33 -22.58
C ALA A 247 -8.74 -1.38 -23.53
N LYS A 248 -10.04 -1.35 -23.78
CA LYS A 248 -10.72 -2.25 -24.73
C LYS A 248 -10.22 -2.06 -26.17
N ALA A 249 -10.07 -0.82 -26.59
CA ALA A 249 -9.66 -0.52 -27.97
C ALA A 249 -8.29 -1.10 -28.32
N ARG A 250 -7.37 -1.17 -27.35
CA ARG A 250 -6.05 -1.78 -27.54
C ARG A 250 -5.98 -3.26 -27.15
N GLY A 251 -7.09 -3.87 -26.73
CA GLY A 251 -7.13 -5.28 -26.32
C GLY A 251 -6.38 -5.56 -25.01
N ALA A 252 -6.33 -4.60 -24.09
CA ALA A 252 -5.65 -4.76 -22.83
C ALA A 252 -6.28 -5.85 -21.95
N LYS A 253 -5.46 -6.55 -21.18
CA LYS A 253 -5.90 -7.37 -20.07
C LYS A 253 -6.48 -6.46 -18.99
N ILE A 254 -7.64 -6.78 -18.48
CA ILE A 254 -8.29 -6.05 -17.39
C ILE A 254 -8.36 -6.96 -16.16
N TYR A 255 -7.77 -6.52 -15.06
CA TYR A 255 -7.78 -7.26 -13.79
C TYR A 255 -9.06 -7.01 -12.98
N ALA A 256 -9.44 -5.75 -12.87
CA ALA A 256 -10.61 -5.28 -12.12
C ALA A 256 -10.93 -3.84 -12.53
N GLU A 257 -12.09 -3.36 -12.12
CA GLU A 257 -12.50 -1.95 -12.24
C GLU A 257 -12.30 -1.23 -10.90
N VAL A 258 -11.72 -0.03 -10.91
CA VAL A 258 -11.73 0.90 -9.78
C VAL A 258 -13.04 1.65 -9.86
N SER A 259 -14.05 1.18 -9.14
CA SER A 259 -15.43 1.69 -9.28
C SER A 259 -15.77 2.78 -8.29
N GLY A 260 -15.02 2.93 -7.21
CA GLY A 260 -15.29 3.95 -6.20
C GLY A 260 -14.10 4.32 -5.34
N TYR A 261 -14.15 5.54 -4.83
CA TYR A 261 -13.17 6.11 -3.94
C TYR A 261 -13.84 7.02 -2.90
N GLY A 262 -13.53 6.82 -1.64
CA GLY A 262 -14.02 7.61 -0.52
C GLY A 262 -12.89 8.08 0.39
N MET A 263 -13.09 9.24 0.99
CA MET A 263 -12.17 9.86 1.95
C MET A 263 -12.93 10.38 3.16
N SER A 264 -12.27 10.44 4.30
CA SER A 264 -12.75 11.16 5.48
C SER A 264 -11.58 11.61 6.36
N GLY A 265 -11.85 12.53 7.25
CA GLY A 265 -10.95 12.91 8.34
C GLY A 265 -11.58 12.59 9.69
N ASP A 266 -10.79 12.14 10.66
CA ASP A 266 -11.26 11.84 12.02
C ASP A 266 -11.49 13.10 12.85
N ALA A 267 -10.67 14.12 12.65
CA ALA A 267 -10.67 15.36 13.44
C ALA A 267 -10.64 15.09 14.97
N TYR A 268 -9.80 14.15 15.39
CA TYR A 268 -9.78 13.63 16.77
C TYR A 268 -8.40 13.72 17.42
N HIS A 269 -7.43 12.93 16.93
CA HIS A 269 -6.10 12.82 17.53
C HIS A 269 -5.02 12.61 16.45
N MET A 270 -3.77 13.03 16.70
CA MET A 270 -2.71 12.93 15.70
C MET A 270 -2.32 11.48 15.35
N THR A 271 -2.48 10.52 16.26
CA THR A 271 -2.06 9.12 16.04
C THR A 271 -3.10 8.09 16.43
N ALA A 272 -4.02 8.38 17.35
CA ALA A 272 -5.03 7.45 17.81
C ALA A 272 -6.27 7.48 16.92
N PRO A 273 -6.86 6.31 16.59
CA PRO A 273 -8.14 6.24 15.89
C PRO A 273 -9.28 6.68 16.81
N VAL A 274 -10.39 7.10 16.22
CA VAL A 274 -11.65 7.30 16.95
C VAL A 274 -12.18 5.93 17.40
N GLU A 275 -12.47 5.78 18.69
CA GLU A 275 -12.85 4.48 19.29
C GLU A 275 -14.07 3.84 18.63
N ASP A 276 -15.06 4.64 18.24
CA ASP A 276 -16.29 4.18 17.61
C ASP A 276 -16.17 3.93 16.10
N GLY A 277 -14.98 4.10 15.52
CA GLY A 277 -14.71 3.87 14.09
C GLY A 277 -15.46 4.78 13.13
N ASP A 278 -15.90 5.98 13.56
CA ASP A 278 -16.74 6.86 12.73
C ASP A 278 -16.04 7.31 11.45
N GLY A 279 -14.76 7.68 11.51
CA GLY A 279 -13.99 8.06 10.33
C GLY A 279 -13.93 6.93 9.29
N ALA A 280 -13.64 5.71 9.73
CA ALA A 280 -13.63 4.51 8.88
C ALA A 280 -15.01 4.25 8.26
N ARG A 281 -16.09 4.33 9.07
CA ARG A 281 -17.47 4.19 8.61
C ARG A 281 -17.80 5.20 7.51
N ARG A 282 -17.55 6.48 7.74
CA ARG A 282 -17.85 7.56 6.77
C ARG A 282 -17.07 7.37 5.48
N CYS A 283 -15.81 6.96 5.58
CA CYS A 283 -14.94 6.70 4.44
C CYS A 283 -15.47 5.57 3.56
N MET A 284 -15.80 4.42 4.16
CA MET A 284 -16.37 3.26 3.44
C MET A 284 -17.70 3.62 2.77
N LEU A 285 -18.61 4.27 3.49
CA LEU A 285 -19.91 4.68 2.92
C LEU A 285 -19.76 5.72 1.79
N ALA A 286 -18.80 6.64 1.89
CA ALA A 286 -18.49 7.58 0.82
C ALA A 286 -17.98 6.86 -0.44
N ALA A 287 -17.11 5.85 -0.28
CA ALA A 287 -16.61 5.05 -1.39
C ALA A 287 -17.71 4.23 -2.07
N LEU A 288 -18.58 3.58 -1.30
CA LEU A 288 -19.75 2.84 -1.82
C LEU A 288 -20.72 3.76 -2.55
N LYS A 289 -21.04 4.92 -1.98
CA LYS A 289 -21.87 5.92 -2.65
C LYS A 289 -21.25 6.39 -3.97
N ASN A 290 -19.93 6.61 -3.99
CA ASN A 290 -19.21 7.00 -5.19
C ASN A 290 -19.23 5.90 -6.25
N ALA A 291 -19.16 4.62 -5.83
CA ALA A 291 -19.26 3.45 -6.70
C ALA A 291 -20.69 3.15 -7.20
N GLY A 292 -21.71 3.70 -6.58
CA GLY A 292 -23.10 3.31 -6.83
C GLY A 292 -23.40 1.88 -6.38
N VAL A 293 -22.75 1.43 -5.32
CA VAL A 293 -22.84 0.05 -4.77
C VAL A 293 -23.54 0.08 -3.42
N ASN A 294 -24.47 -0.84 -3.20
CA ASN A 294 -25.12 -1.02 -1.90
C ASN A 294 -24.23 -1.84 -0.95
N VAL A 295 -24.40 -1.65 0.35
CA VAL A 295 -23.62 -2.33 1.38
C VAL A 295 -23.72 -3.85 1.30
N ASP A 296 -24.87 -4.40 0.94
CA ASP A 296 -25.14 -5.83 0.83
C ASP A 296 -24.50 -6.54 -0.39
N GLN A 297 -23.89 -5.78 -1.28
CA GLN A 297 -23.17 -6.29 -2.44
C GLN A 297 -21.69 -6.57 -2.16
N VAL A 298 -21.15 -6.10 -1.05
CA VAL A 298 -19.72 -6.24 -0.70
C VAL A 298 -19.44 -7.66 -0.22
N ASN A 299 -18.45 -8.31 -0.85
CA ASN A 299 -18.07 -9.69 -0.52
C ASN A 299 -16.78 -9.75 0.31
N TYR A 300 -15.85 -8.84 0.07
CA TYR A 300 -14.49 -8.90 0.61
C TYR A 300 -13.99 -7.50 0.99
N LEU A 301 -13.20 -7.44 2.05
CA LEU A 301 -12.58 -6.20 2.52
C LEU A 301 -11.14 -6.48 2.94
N ASN A 302 -10.18 -5.89 2.21
CA ASN A 302 -8.79 -5.82 2.65
C ASN A 302 -8.67 -4.65 3.62
N ALA A 303 -8.54 -4.97 4.90
CA ALA A 303 -8.53 -4.00 5.98
C ALA A 303 -7.21 -3.25 6.11
N HIS A 304 -7.24 -2.16 6.85
CA HIS A 304 -6.02 -1.53 7.33
C HIS A 304 -5.30 -2.45 8.32
N GLY A 305 -6.00 -3.01 9.30
CA GLY A 305 -5.62 -4.12 10.16
C GLY A 305 -4.13 -4.19 10.54
N THR A 306 -3.66 -3.25 11.37
CA THR A 306 -2.23 -3.06 11.65
C THR A 306 -1.67 -3.95 12.76
N SER A 307 -2.49 -4.74 13.45
CA SER A 307 -2.10 -5.49 14.65
C SER A 307 -1.88 -4.60 15.89
N THR A 308 -2.54 -3.44 15.92
CA THR A 308 -2.61 -2.58 17.11
C THR A 308 -3.91 -2.84 17.87
N GLN A 309 -3.88 -2.74 19.19
CA GLN A 309 -5.06 -3.03 20.01
C GLN A 309 -6.23 -2.11 19.66
N LEU A 310 -6.00 -0.80 19.64
CA LEU A 310 -7.05 0.19 19.37
C LEU A 310 -7.45 0.25 17.89
N GLY A 311 -6.47 0.16 16.98
CA GLY A 311 -6.71 0.29 15.53
C GLY A 311 -7.60 -0.83 14.99
N ASP A 312 -7.29 -2.07 15.33
CA ASP A 312 -8.03 -3.25 14.86
C ASP A 312 -9.46 -3.28 15.41
N LEU A 313 -9.63 -2.88 16.68
CA LEU A 313 -10.97 -2.78 17.30
C LEU A 313 -11.80 -1.65 16.68
N ALA A 314 -11.22 -0.46 16.50
CA ALA A 314 -11.90 0.68 15.89
C ALA A 314 -12.32 0.37 14.44
N GLU A 315 -11.47 -0.30 13.66
CA GLU A 315 -11.82 -0.70 12.30
C GLU A 315 -12.96 -1.73 12.29
N THR A 316 -12.92 -2.74 13.17
CA THR A 316 -14.01 -3.70 13.34
C THR A 316 -15.34 -3.00 13.66
N THR A 317 -15.31 -2.04 14.60
CA THR A 317 -16.47 -1.24 14.96
C THR A 317 -16.98 -0.41 13.78
N GLY A 318 -16.08 0.24 13.04
CA GLY A 318 -16.40 1.00 11.84
C GLY A 318 -17.05 0.15 10.75
N ILE A 319 -16.53 -1.06 10.51
CA ILE A 319 -17.12 -2.03 9.56
C ILE A 319 -18.52 -2.42 9.98
N LYS A 320 -18.72 -2.80 11.24
CA LYS A 320 -20.04 -3.17 11.77
C LYS A 320 -21.05 -2.02 11.64
N ARG A 321 -20.63 -0.78 11.91
CA ARG A 321 -21.47 0.42 11.76
C ARG A 321 -21.77 0.78 10.31
N ALA A 322 -20.85 0.51 9.39
CA ALA A 322 -21.05 0.79 7.97
C ALA A 322 -22.00 -0.22 7.30
N PHE A 323 -21.86 -1.50 7.65
CA PHE A 323 -22.52 -2.59 6.95
C PHE A 323 -23.70 -3.21 7.72
N GLY A 324 -23.89 -2.86 9.00
CA GLY A 324 -24.96 -3.43 9.83
C GLY A 324 -24.88 -4.96 9.89
N ASP A 325 -25.99 -5.64 9.72
CA ASP A 325 -26.05 -7.10 9.76
C ASP A 325 -25.23 -7.77 8.64
N HIS A 326 -25.02 -7.08 7.52
CA HIS A 326 -24.22 -7.60 6.40
C HIS A 326 -22.74 -7.74 6.75
N ALA A 327 -22.23 -7.03 7.76
CA ALA A 327 -20.84 -7.13 8.20
C ALA A 327 -20.38 -8.58 8.46
N LYS A 328 -21.29 -9.45 8.91
CA LYS A 328 -21.04 -10.88 9.16
C LYS A 328 -20.90 -11.72 7.88
N ASN A 329 -21.32 -11.18 6.74
CA ASN A 329 -21.27 -11.85 5.45
C ASN A 329 -20.04 -11.42 4.62
N ILE A 330 -19.27 -10.45 5.12
CA ILE A 330 -18.06 -9.96 4.47
C ILE A 330 -16.85 -10.72 5.02
N VAL A 331 -16.02 -11.25 4.12
CA VAL A 331 -14.70 -11.76 4.49
C VAL A 331 -13.74 -10.58 4.57
N VAL A 332 -13.18 -10.36 5.75
CA VAL A 332 -12.20 -9.31 6.03
C VAL A 332 -10.83 -9.96 6.14
N ASN A 333 -9.76 -9.32 5.65
CA ASN A 333 -8.42 -9.78 5.96
C ASN A 333 -7.44 -8.63 6.12
N SER A 334 -6.28 -8.92 6.71
CA SER A 334 -5.13 -8.03 6.71
C SER A 334 -3.89 -8.78 6.22
N THR A 335 -3.39 -8.38 5.08
CA THR A 335 -2.13 -8.88 4.52
C THR A 335 -0.91 -8.37 5.27
N LYS A 336 -1.07 -7.37 6.14
CA LYS A 336 -0.02 -6.91 7.06
C LYS A 336 0.42 -7.99 8.05
N SER A 337 -0.39 -9.03 8.25
CA SER A 337 0.03 -10.21 9.02
C SER A 337 1.25 -10.91 8.40
N MET A 338 1.48 -10.74 7.09
CA MET A 338 2.58 -11.36 6.34
C MET A 338 3.65 -10.35 5.89
N THR A 339 3.25 -9.15 5.51
CA THR A 339 4.16 -8.13 4.96
C THR A 339 4.68 -7.15 6.02
N GLY A 340 4.03 -7.05 7.17
CA GLY A 340 4.17 -5.88 8.02
C GLY A 340 3.47 -4.66 7.39
N HIS A 341 3.67 -3.51 8.00
CA HIS A 341 3.06 -2.24 7.62
C HIS A 341 4.06 -1.38 6.84
N LEU A 342 3.84 -1.21 5.54
CA LEU A 342 4.71 -0.44 4.65
C LEU A 342 4.45 1.08 4.71
N LEU A 343 3.72 1.58 5.69
CA LEU A 343 3.37 3.00 5.80
C LEU A 343 2.76 3.53 4.48
N GLY A 344 3.44 4.49 3.82
CA GLY A 344 2.95 5.06 2.56
C GLY A 344 2.89 4.07 1.39
N GLY A 345 3.69 3.02 1.41
CA GLY A 345 3.64 1.93 0.42
C GLY A 345 2.51 0.93 0.64
N ALA A 346 1.96 0.88 1.87
CA ALA A 346 0.96 -0.11 2.26
C ALA A 346 -0.31 -0.07 1.38
N GLY A 347 -0.88 1.12 1.17
CA GLY A 347 -2.08 1.26 0.36
C GLY A 347 -1.90 0.82 -1.10
N GLY A 348 -0.71 1.05 -1.66
CA GLY A 348 -0.35 0.59 -3.01
C GLY A 348 -0.25 -0.93 -3.09
N LEU A 349 0.58 -1.55 -2.23
CA LEU A 349 0.79 -2.99 -2.19
C LEU A 349 -0.50 -3.76 -1.93
N GLU A 350 -1.25 -3.34 -0.93
CA GLU A 350 -2.50 -4.00 -0.53
C GLU A 350 -3.62 -3.81 -1.56
N SER A 351 -3.61 -2.71 -2.32
CA SER A 351 -4.51 -2.54 -3.47
C SER A 351 -4.17 -3.52 -4.59
N VAL A 352 -2.88 -3.76 -4.87
CA VAL A 352 -2.46 -4.82 -5.81
C VAL A 352 -2.98 -6.18 -5.33
N PHE A 353 -2.84 -6.51 -4.06
CA PHE A 353 -3.37 -7.77 -3.52
C PHE A 353 -4.90 -7.84 -3.56
N THR A 354 -5.59 -6.73 -3.34
CA THR A 354 -7.06 -6.67 -3.44
C THR A 354 -7.54 -6.93 -4.88
N VAL A 355 -6.87 -6.31 -5.86
CA VAL A 355 -7.14 -6.56 -7.29
C VAL A 355 -6.91 -8.02 -7.65
N LEU A 356 -5.82 -8.63 -7.16
CA LEU A 356 -5.54 -10.06 -7.37
C LEU A 356 -6.56 -10.96 -6.68
N ALA A 357 -7.07 -10.59 -5.50
CA ALA A 357 -8.14 -11.31 -4.83
C ALA A 357 -9.43 -11.32 -5.68
N VAL A 358 -9.81 -10.17 -6.23
CA VAL A 358 -10.94 -10.05 -7.18
C VAL A 358 -10.70 -10.87 -8.44
N HIS A 359 -9.50 -10.76 -9.03
CA HIS A 359 -9.17 -11.45 -10.28
C HIS A 359 -9.13 -12.97 -10.13
N ASN A 360 -8.52 -13.47 -9.05
CA ASN A 360 -8.33 -14.91 -8.81
C ASN A 360 -9.46 -15.53 -7.98
N GLN A 361 -10.40 -14.74 -7.45
CA GLN A 361 -11.51 -15.21 -6.61
C GLN A 361 -11.03 -15.95 -5.34
N ILE A 362 -9.97 -15.42 -4.72
CA ILE A 362 -9.34 -15.96 -3.51
C ILE A 362 -9.13 -14.83 -2.51
N SER A 363 -9.62 -15.00 -1.28
CA SER A 363 -9.21 -14.19 -0.14
C SER A 363 -7.90 -14.72 0.44
N PRO A 364 -6.81 -13.92 0.46
CA PRO A 364 -5.65 -14.30 1.25
C PRO A 364 -5.97 -14.43 2.73
N PRO A 365 -5.20 -15.18 3.52
CA PRO A 365 -5.45 -15.31 4.94
C PRO A 365 -4.99 -14.07 5.72
N THR A 366 -5.57 -13.88 6.91
CA THR A 366 -4.90 -13.19 8.00
C THR A 366 -4.21 -14.25 8.83
N ILE A 367 -2.87 -14.33 8.77
CA ILE A 367 -2.14 -15.31 9.57
C ILE A 367 -1.97 -14.85 11.03
N ASN A 368 -1.59 -15.79 11.90
CA ASN A 368 -1.29 -15.55 13.31
C ASN A 368 -2.51 -15.21 14.18
N ILE A 369 -3.72 -15.53 13.77
CA ILE A 369 -4.88 -15.50 14.64
C ILE A 369 -4.95 -16.84 15.38
N PHE A 370 -4.29 -16.92 16.54
CA PHE A 370 -4.31 -18.10 17.40
C PHE A 370 -5.46 -18.05 18.40
N ASN A 371 -5.83 -16.82 18.82
CA ASN A 371 -6.89 -16.57 19.77
C ASN A 371 -7.56 -15.25 19.39
N GLN A 372 -8.62 -15.34 18.58
CA GLN A 372 -9.32 -14.15 18.10
C GLN A 372 -9.87 -13.33 19.26
N ASP A 373 -9.65 -12.02 19.24
CA ASP A 373 -10.19 -11.10 20.24
C ASP A 373 -11.72 -11.15 20.22
N PRO A 374 -12.38 -11.46 21.35
CA PRO A 374 -13.84 -11.53 21.41
C PRO A 374 -14.57 -10.24 21.01
N GLN A 375 -13.92 -9.10 21.10
CA GLN A 375 -14.46 -7.82 20.65
C GLN A 375 -14.33 -7.62 19.13
N CYS A 376 -13.48 -8.40 18.49
CA CYS A 376 -13.27 -8.43 17.05
C CYS A 376 -13.94 -9.70 16.49
N ASP A 377 -15.26 -9.65 16.29
CA ASP A 377 -16.13 -10.81 16.07
C ASP A 377 -16.55 -11.00 14.59
N LEU A 378 -15.76 -10.50 13.64
CA LEU A 378 -15.99 -10.70 12.21
C LEU A 378 -15.24 -11.93 11.67
N ASP A 379 -15.48 -12.27 10.41
CA ASP A 379 -14.72 -13.29 9.68
C ASP A 379 -13.44 -12.68 9.09
N TYR A 380 -12.31 -12.99 9.69
CA TYR A 380 -11.01 -12.44 9.28
C TYR A 380 -10.19 -13.36 8.36
N CYS A 381 -10.82 -14.37 7.77
CA CYS A 381 -10.12 -15.36 6.94
C CYS A 381 -8.88 -15.95 7.66
N ALA A 382 -9.08 -16.42 8.89
CA ALA A 382 -7.99 -16.76 9.80
C ALA A 382 -7.12 -17.91 9.27
N ASN A 383 -5.82 -17.66 9.17
CA ASN A 383 -4.71 -18.59 8.95
C ASN A 383 -4.70 -19.39 7.63
N THR A 384 -5.79 -19.45 6.89
CA THR A 384 -5.88 -20.19 5.61
C THR A 384 -6.61 -19.37 4.57
N ALA A 385 -6.04 -19.26 3.36
CA ALA A 385 -6.70 -18.62 2.23
C ALA A 385 -8.01 -19.33 1.87
N ARG A 386 -8.95 -18.58 1.31
CA ARG A 386 -10.28 -19.08 0.98
C ARG A 386 -10.64 -18.75 -0.46
N GLU A 387 -10.95 -19.77 -1.26
CA GLU A 387 -11.65 -19.60 -2.52
C GLU A 387 -13.08 -19.12 -2.25
N MET A 388 -13.49 -18.04 -2.89
CA MET A 388 -14.81 -17.46 -2.70
C MET A 388 -15.17 -16.51 -3.84
N LYS A 389 -16.46 -16.28 -4.02
CA LYS A 389 -16.93 -15.28 -4.98
C LYS A 389 -16.64 -13.87 -4.46
N ILE A 390 -15.92 -13.08 -5.25
CA ILE A 390 -15.57 -11.68 -4.96
C ILE A 390 -15.96 -10.83 -6.16
N ASP A 391 -17.17 -10.28 -6.16
CA ASP A 391 -17.64 -9.34 -7.19
C ASP A 391 -17.31 -7.90 -6.81
N ILE A 392 -17.43 -7.57 -5.52
CA ILE A 392 -17.14 -6.24 -4.95
C ILE A 392 -16.19 -6.40 -3.78
N ALA A 393 -15.05 -5.75 -3.87
CA ALA A 393 -14.04 -5.69 -2.82
C ALA A 393 -13.79 -4.25 -2.37
N LEU A 394 -13.58 -4.06 -1.08
CA LEU A 394 -13.08 -2.81 -0.51
C LEU A 394 -11.62 -2.94 -0.08
N LYS A 395 -10.90 -1.83 -0.15
CA LYS A 395 -9.58 -1.66 0.46
C LYS A 395 -9.58 -0.43 1.34
N ASN A 396 -9.26 -0.60 2.62
CA ASN A 396 -9.16 0.48 3.60
C ASN A 396 -7.70 0.84 3.90
N SER A 397 -7.42 2.11 4.04
CA SER A 397 -6.20 2.62 4.66
C SER A 397 -6.53 3.77 5.59
N PHE A 398 -5.94 3.77 6.77
CA PHE A 398 -6.09 4.81 7.78
C PHE A 398 -4.70 5.28 8.23
N GLY A 399 -4.51 6.58 8.35
CA GLY A 399 -3.19 7.16 8.59
C GLY A 399 -3.15 8.10 9.79
N PHE A 400 -1.96 8.27 10.35
CA PHE A 400 -1.68 9.33 11.31
C PHE A 400 -2.13 10.68 10.75
N GLY A 401 -2.65 11.55 11.62
CA GLY A 401 -3.37 12.75 11.22
C GLY A 401 -4.87 12.54 11.05
N GLY A 402 -5.37 11.31 11.24
CA GLY A 402 -6.79 10.95 11.09
C GLY A 402 -7.24 10.95 9.62
N THR A 403 -6.35 10.67 8.69
CA THR A 403 -6.65 10.62 7.25
C THR A 403 -7.07 9.22 6.83
N ASN A 404 -8.25 9.09 6.24
CA ASN A 404 -8.86 7.81 5.89
C ASN A 404 -9.15 7.74 4.38
N GLY A 405 -8.93 6.56 3.81
CA GLY A 405 -9.24 6.26 2.42
C GLY A 405 -9.83 4.87 2.25
N THR A 406 -10.79 4.75 1.33
CA THR A 406 -11.35 3.47 0.88
C THR A 406 -11.47 3.45 -0.63
N LEU A 407 -10.98 2.39 -1.26
CA LEU A 407 -11.20 2.08 -2.67
C LEU A 407 -12.23 0.96 -2.80
N VAL A 408 -13.03 1.01 -3.86
CA VAL A 408 -13.94 -0.05 -4.27
C VAL A 408 -13.44 -0.65 -5.58
N PHE A 409 -13.14 -1.92 -5.56
CA PHE A 409 -12.79 -2.70 -6.74
C PHE A 409 -13.93 -3.62 -7.12
N LYS A 410 -14.23 -3.67 -8.40
CA LYS A 410 -15.29 -4.51 -8.97
C LYS A 410 -14.71 -5.49 -9.97
N ARG A 411 -15.25 -6.69 -9.98
CA ARG A 411 -14.94 -7.67 -11.01
C ARG A 411 -15.32 -7.11 -12.38
N ALA A 412 -14.38 -7.19 -13.36
CA ALA A 412 -14.56 -6.68 -14.71
C ALA A 412 -15.39 -7.63 -15.58
#